data_73cefc12953c39f51199af06a4b0fd51
#
_entry.id   73cefc12953c39f51199af06a4b0fd51
#
_cell.length_a   1.000
_cell.length_b   1.000
_cell.length_c   1.000
_cell.angle_alpha   90.00
_cell.angle_beta   90.00
_cell.angle_gamma   90.00
#
_symmetry.space_group_name_H-M   'P 1'
#
loop_
_entity.id
_entity.type
_entity.pdbx_description
1 polymer ?
#
loop_
_entity_poly.entity_id
_entity_poly.type
_entity_poly.pdbx_seq_one_letter_code
_entity_poly.pdbx_strand_id
1 'polypeptide(L)'
;MTDTRHIRQTFHRASGLELRSTWQSTQAYKRHSHPQLSIGAIMEGQTCCICHDKEYILNPGDLIVIPASAPHSCNPVAGQPRSYHMLYIDTDIPLALQVI
;
A
#
# COMPACT_ATOMS: atom_id res chain seq x y z
N MET A 1 11.94 2.12 26.75
CA MET A 1 11.54 1.02 25.87
C MET A 1 10.72 1.56 24.71
N THR A 2 11.07 1.17 23.53
CA THR A 2 10.34 1.61 22.35
C THR A 2 9.05 0.81 22.20
N ASP A 3 7.95 1.50 22.01
CA ASP A 3 6.69 0.84 21.69
C ASP A 3 6.69 0.46 20.21
N THR A 4 7.00 -0.81 19.92
CA THR A 4 7.07 -1.32 18.55
C THR A 4 5.69 -1.45 17.89
N ARG A 5 4.61 -1.31 18.68
CA ARG A 5 3.25 -1.36 18.16
C ARG A 5 2.78 0.00 17.67
N HIS A 6 3.52 1.04 17.98
CA HIS A 6 3.15 2.39 17.58
C HIS A 6 3.41 2.57 16.10
N ILE A 7 2.33 2.74 15.32
CA ILE A 7 2.39 2.93 13.87
C ILE A 7 1.97 4.36 13.58
N ARG A 8 2.83 5.08 12.84
CA ARG A 8 2.50 6.43 12.37
C ARG A 8 1.72 6.31 11.08
N GLN A 9 0.42 6.53 11.18
CA GLN A 9 -0.48 6.46 10.02
C GLN A 9 -1.44 7.63 10.05
N THR A 10 -1.81 8.10 8.87
CA THR A 10 -2.93 9.00 8.70
C THR A 10 -3.90 8.41 7.69
N PHE A 11 -5.18 8.76 7.86
CA PHE A 11 -6.27 8.30 7.01
C PHE A 11 -7.06 9.52 6.56
N HIS A 12 -7.25 9.64 5.26
CA HIS A 12 -8.09 10.67 4.67
C HIS A 12 -9.13 10.01 3.79
N ARG A 13 -10.41 10.31 4.02
CA ARG A 13 -11.51 9.71 3.28
C ARG A 13 -12.33 10.77 2.58
N ALA A 14 -12.70 10.48 1.35
CA ALA A 14 -13.72 11.19 0.60
C ALA A 14 -14.65 10.12 0.00
N SER A 15 -15.72 10.54 -0.67
CA SER A 15 -16.69 9.58 -1.23
C SER A 15 -16.01 8.52 -2.10
N GLY A 16 -15.95 7.28 -1.60
CA GLY A 16 -15.38 6.14 -2.32
C GLY A 16 -13.87 6.14 -2.44
N LEU A 17 -13.16 7.06 -1.79
CA LEU A 17 -11.70 7.14 -1.80
C LEU A 17 -11.18 7.12 -0.37
N GLU A 18 -10.07 6.40 -0.15
CA GLU A 18 -9.34 6.45 1.12
C GLU A 18 -7.85 6.55 0.83
N LEU A 19 -7.21 7.57 1.34
CA LEU A 19 -5.75 7.70 1.32
C LEU A 19 -5.22 7.31 2.69
N ARG A 20 -4.33 6.34 2.72
CA ARG A 20 -3.64 5.89 3.93
C ARG A 20 -2.16 6.16 3.75
N SER A 21 -1.57 6.87 4.71
CA SER A 21 -0.14 7.16 4.72
C SER A 21 0.49 6.52 5.95
N THR A 22 1.59 5.81 5.75
CA THR A 22 2.29 5.07 6.81
C THR A 22 3.76 5.45 6.79
N TRP A 23 4.33 5.75 7.96
CA TRP A 23 5.73 6.18 8.08
C TRP A 23 6.51 5.23 8.98
N GLN A 24 7.70 4.84 8.50
CA GLN A 24 8.71 4.11 9.27
C GLN A 24 8.14 2.85 9.94
N SER A 25 7.33 2.10 9.21
CA SER A 25 6.67 0.91 9.72
C SER A 25 7.45 -0.36 9.39
N THR A 26 7.57 -1.24 10.39
CA THR A 26 8.10 -2.59 10.21
C THR A 26 7.01 -3.64 10.24
N GLN A 27 5.73 -3.23 10.25
CA GLN A 27 4.62 -4.15 10.35
C GLN A 27 4.52 -5.02 9.10
N ALA A 28 4.41 -6.34 9.32
CA ALA A 28 4.16 -7.32 8.27
C ALA A 28 2.67 -7.64 8.22
N TYR A 29 2.20 -8.00 7.03
CA TYR A 29 0.80 -8.34 6.80
C TYR A 29 0.70 -9.72 6.18
N LYS A 30 -0.31 -10.47 6.59
CA LYS A 30 -0.65 -11.73 5.95
C LYS A 30 -1.27 -11.47 4.58
N ARG A 31 -1.23 -12.48 3.72
CA ARG A 31 -1.93 -12.43 2.44
C ARG A 31 -3.40 -12.09 2.65
N HIS A 32 -3.88 -11.10 1.94
CA HIS A 32 -5.26 -10.62 2.02
C HIS A 32 -5.69 -10.01 0.69
N SER A 33 -6.95 -9.64 0.59
CA SER A 33 -7.48 -8.93 -0.56
C SER A 33 -8.40 -7.80 -0.11
N HIS A 34 -8.60 -6.83 -0.98
CA HIS A 34 -9.53 -5.72 -0.77
C HIS A 34 -10.51 -5.65 -1.94
N PRO A 35 -11.77 -5.26 -1.69
CA PRO A 35 -12.71 -5.01 -2.79
C PRO A 35 -12.34 -3.78 -3.61
N GLN A 36 -11.52 -2.88 -3.07
CA GLN A 36 -11.08 -1.67 -3.76
C GLN A 36 -9.88 -1.92 -4.68
N LEU A 37 -9.75 -1.08 -5.70
CA LEU A 37 -8.49 -0.93 -6.42
C LEU A 37 -7.49 -0.19 -5.53
N SER A 38 -6.25 -0.65 -5.47
CA SER A 38 -5.21 -0.03 -4.65
C SER A 38 -4.10 0.53 -5.53
N ILE A 39 -3.68 1.76 -5.24
CA ILE A 39 -2.52 2.38 -5.87
C ILE A 39 -1.56 2.78 -4.76
N GLY A 40 -0.33 2.26 -4.81
CA GLY A 40 0.68 2.52 -3.78
C GLY A 40 1.87 3.28 -4.31
N ALA A 41 2.47 4.09 -3.43
CA ALA A 41 3.72 4.81 -3.70
C ALA A 41 4.68 4.57 -2.54
N ILE A 42 5.88 4.11 -2.84
CA ILE A 42 6.92 3.89 -1.84
C ILE A 42 7.73 5.17 -1.68
N MET A 43 7.85 5.63 -0.44
CA MET A 43 8.53 6.88 -0.12
C MET A 43 9.91 6.65 0.49
N GLU A 44 10.04 5.65 1.37
CA GLU A 44 11.28 5.31 2.05
C GLU A 44 11.37 3.81 2.26
N GLY A 45 12.58 3.27 2.26
CA GLY A 45 12.82 1.85 2.49
C GLY A 45 12.39 1.00 1.31
N GLN A 46 12.30 -0.29 1.54
CA GLN A 46 11.88 -1.25 0.52
C GLN A 46 10.72 -2.08 1.02
N THR A 47 9.84 -2.43 0.11
CA THR A 47 8.77 -3.38 0.40
C THR A 47 8.80 -4.53 -0.60
N CYS A 48 8.53 -5.73 -0.11
CA CYS A 48 8.38 -6.92 -0.94
C CYS A 48 6.88 -7.18 -1.10
N CYS A 49 6.39 -7.06 -2.32
CA CYS A 49 4.99 -7.25 -2.63
C CYS A 49 4.81 -8.53 -3.45
N ILE A 50 3.94 -9.42 -3.00
CA ILE A 50 3.63 -10.67 -3.69
C ILE A 50 2.18 -10.60 -4.15
N CYS A 51 1.96 -10.72 -5.46
CA CYS A 51 0.64 -10.70 -6.07
C CYS A 51 0.65 -11.62 -7.28
N HIS A 52 -0.38 -12.47 -7.42
CA HIS A 52 -0.46 -13.48 -8.48
C HIS A 52 0.78 -14.37 -8.56
N ASP A 53 1.31 -14.77 -7.40
CA ASP A 53 2.51 -15.61 -7.26
C ASP A 53 3.79 -14.98 -7.83
N LYS A 54 3.77 -13.68 -8.09
CA LYS A 54 4.94 -12.92 -8.48
C LYS A 54 5.40 -12.04 -7.34
N GLU A 55 6.72 -11.96 -7.18
CA GLU A 55 7.36 -11.15 -6.15
C GLU A 55 7.93 -9.89 -6.77
N TYR A 56 7.64 -8.75 -6.15
CA TYR A 56 8.12 -7.45 -6.58
C TYR A 56 8.84 -6.77 -5.42
N ILE A 57 10.07 -6.34 -5.65
CA ILE A 57 10.78 -5.48 -4.69
C ILE A 57 10.57 -4.05 -5.13
N LEU A 58 9.92 -3.27 -4.28
CA LEU A 58 9.58 -1.88 -4.57
C LEU A 58 10.51 -0.96 -3.79
N ASN A 59 11.07 0.02 -4.48
CA ASN A 59 12.01 1.00 -3.95
C ASN A 59 11.36 2.38 -3.89
N PRO A 60 11.97 3.35 -3.16
CA PRO A 60 11.46 4.72 -3.16
C PRO A 60 11.28 5.26 -4.58
N GLY A 61 10.13 5.85 -4.84
CA GLY A 61 9.75 6.33 -6.15
C GLY A 61 8.95 5.34 -7.00
N ASP A 62 8.89 4.07 -6.59
CA ASP A 62 8.09 3.08 -7.30
C ASP A 62 6.60 3.22 -6.97
N LEU A 63 5.78 3.00 -7.98
CA LEU A 63 4.33 2.92 -7.84
C LEU A 63 3.88 1.49 -8.10
N ILE A 64 2.81 1.08 -7.42
CA ILE A 64 2.20 -0.23 -7.64
C ILE A 64 0.69 -0.07 -7.76
N VAL A 65 0.10 -0.82 -8.68
CA VAL A 65 -1.35 -0.93 -8.79
C VAL A 65 -1.75 -2.37 -8.47
N ILE A 66 -2.62 -2.54 -7.48
CA ILE A 66 -3.14 -3.84 -7.10
C ILE A 66 -4.60 -3.89 -7.49
N PRO A 67 -5.00 -4.79 -8.41
CA PRO A 67 -6.38 -4.88 -8.83
C PRO A 67 -7.32 -5.19 -7.67
N ALA A 68 -8.59 -4.78 -7.82
CA ALA A 68 -9.62 -5.11 -6.85
C ALA A 68 -9.70 -6.63 -6.65
N SER A 69 -9.83 -7.04 -5.41
CA SER A 69 -9.99 -8.45 -4.99
C SER A 69 -8.79 -9.36 -5.27
N ALA A 70 -7.67 -8.83 -5.77
CA ALA A 70 -6.46 -9.64 -5.98
C ALA A 70 -5.77 -9.94 -4.65
N PRO A 71 -5.57 -11.23 -4.29
CA PRO A 71 -4.84 -11.57 -3.09
C PRO A 71 -3.38 -11.11 -3.18
N HIS A 72 -2.90 -10.47 -2.13
CA HIS A 72 -1.55 -9.93 -2.10
C HIS A 72 -1.02 -9.81 -0.68
N SER A 73 0.29 -9.63 -0.57
CA SER A 73 0.95 -9.24 0.67
C SER A 73 2.08 -8.27 0.34
N CYS A 74 2.26 -7.24 1.18
CA CYS A 74 3.34 -6.28 1.04
C CYS A 74 4.04 -6.14 2.38
N ASN A 75 5.29 -6.57 2.46
CA ASN A 75 6.02 -6.68 3.72
C ASN A 75 7.35 -5.96 3.66
N PRO A 76 7.87 -5.52 4.82
CA PRO A 76 9.20 -4.92 4.85
C PRO A 76 10.27 -5.92 4.43
N VAL A 77 11.27 -5.44 3.70
CA VAL A 77 12.41 -6.25 3.32
C VAL A 77 13.37 -6.31 4.50
N ALA A 78 13.79 -7.52 4.86
CA ALA A 78 14.73 -7.77 5.97
C ALA A 78 14.32 -7.09 7.29
N GLY A 79 13.04 -6.93 7.53
CA GLY A 79 12.53 -6.31 8.74
C GLY A 79 12.83 -4.82 8.88
N GLN A 80 13.29 -4.16 7.83
CA GLN A 80 13.63 -2.74 7.86
C GLN A 80 12.39 -1.85 7.71
N PRO A 81 12.37 -0.66 8.33
CA PRO A 81 11.24 0.25 8.21
C PRO A 81 11.02 0.74 6.78
N ARG A 82 9.77 0.94 6.38
CA ARG A 82 9.43 1.61 5.13
C ARG A 82 8.29 2.59 5.35
N SER A 83 8.23 3.57 4.46
CA SER A 83 7.17 4.57 4.44
C SER A 83 6.49 4.54 3.08
N TYR A 84 5.17 4.62 3.07
CA TYR A 84 4.40 4.51 1.83
C TYR A 84 3.04 5.20 1.95
N HIS A 85 2.48 5.50 0.78
CA HIS A 85 1.09 5.96 0.66
C HIS A 85 0.30 4.92 -0.12
N MET A 86 -0.93 4.65 0.32
CA MET A 86 -1.87 3.78 -0.40
C MET A 86 -3.17 4.54 -0.63
N LEU A 87 -3.61 4.56 -1.88
CA LEU A 87 -4.92 5.08 -2.26
C LEU A 87 -5.83 3.90 -2.59
N TYR A 88 -6.93 3.79 -1.88
CA TYR A 88 -7.96 2.79 -2.13
C TYR A 88 -9.14 3.45 -2.81
N ILE A 89 -9.58 2.85 -3.91
CA ILE A 89 -10.64 3.40 -4.75
C ILE A 89 -11.75 2.36 -4.86
N ASP A 90 -12.97 2.73 -4.44
CA ASP A 90 -14.13 1.85 -4.58
C ASP A 90 -14.42 1.63 -6.06
N THR A 91 -14.72 0.38 -6.41
CA THR A 91 -14.89 -0.01 -7.82
C THR A 91 -16.20 0.45 -8.43
N ASP A 92 -17.14 0.92 -7.62
CA ASP A 92 -18.41 1.47 -8.10
C ASP A 92 -18.32 2.97 -8.45
N ILE A 93 -17.17 3.60 -8.26
CA ILE A 93 -16.96 4.99 -8.65
C ILE A 93 -16.60 5.03 -10.13
N PRO A 94 -17.35 5.83 -10.94
CA PRO A 94 -16.94 6.05 -12.33
C PRO A 94 -15.72 6.96 -12.37
N LEU A 95 -14.57 6.40 -12.76
CA LEU A 95 -13.33 7.15 -12.88
C LEU A 95 -12.88 7.20 -14.32
N ALA A 96 -12.34 8.34 -14.71
CA ALA A 96 -11.71 8.52 -16.00
C ALA A 96 -10.32 9.14 -15.80
N LEU A 97 -9.30 8.53 -16.38
CA LEU A 97 -7.96 9.08 -16.39
C LEU A 97 -7.78 9.93 -17.62
N GLN A 98 -7.41 11.18 -17.43
CA GLN A 98 -7.08 12.08 -18.53
C GLN A 98 -5.63 12.52 -18.34
N VAL A 99 -4.86 12.39 -19.41
CA VAL A 99 -3.47 12.85 -19.45
C VAL A 99 -3.43 14.09 -20.33
N ILE A 100 -3.03 15.20 -19.74
CA ILE A 100 -3.00 16.50 -20.42
C ILE A 100 -1.56 16.85 -20.80
#